data_62ad2e3bbfcbe9fe72b32b124f45886d
#
_entry.id   62ad2e3bbfcbe9fe72b32b124f45886d
#
_cell.length_a   1.000
_cell.length_b   1.000
_cell.length_c   1.000
_cell.angle_alpha   90.00
_cell.angle_beta   90.00
_cell.angle_gamma   90.00
#
_symmetry.space_group_name_H-M   'P 1'
#
loop_
_entity.id
_entity.type
_entity.pdbx_description
1 polymer ?
#
loop_
_entity_poly.entity_id
_entity_poly.type
_entity_poly.pdbx_seq_one_letter_code
_entity_poly.pdbx_strand_id
1 'polypeptide(L)'
;MIPKECKRLAEVDFPLAVVSKHSAREKSIRHGHPSTLHLWWARRPLAACRAVLLGLLLPDPGDPHCPSAFKDQARNLLTRLLGKIGPTDEDLRRALLKFIGDFADWDNAHHPVYLEVGRGLVKAAHGEEPPLVVDPFAGGGSIPLEALRLGCEAFASDLNPVACLILKVMLEDIPRYGPELAKELRRVGGEIKKQAEQELAEFYPKDPDGATPIAYLWARTVRCESPNCGAEIPLARSFWLCKKPNRKRALRYKVVRPQSERPRVDFEIFEPKTDKEVPSGTVTRARATCLCCGTVLPPERVRAQLAAQRGGADVVFDSQGNRVGGARLLAVVTLKPGVGGRHYRLPNPQDYQAVWQAQQRLREILDEWERGGRQGLCPVPDEPLPPVGTLGFRVQRYGMLQWGDLFTARQKVALVTLVRLLQDRGKKYHLPEAMSRTIAM
;
A
#
# COMPACT_ATOMS: atom_id res chain seq x y z
N MET A 1 28.08 -33.72 -3.97
CA MET A 1 28.34 -32.34 -4.45
C MET A 1 28.37 -32.35 -5.97
N ILE A 2 27.76 -31.36 -6.61
CA ILE A 2 27.67 -31.28 -8.08
C ILE A 2 29.03 -30.89 -8.64
N PRO A 3 29.64 -31.65 -9.59
CA PRO A 3 30.87 -31.25 -10.26
C PRO A 3 30.74 -29.90 -10.97
N LYS A 4 31.85 -29.16 -11.08
CA LYS A 4 31.86 -27.83 -11.73
C LYS A 4 31.50 -27.91 -13.22
N GLU A 5 31.86 -29.00 -13.86
CA GLU A 5 31.65 -29.30 -15.28
C GLU A 5 30.19 -29.66 -15.57
N CYS A 6 29.41 -30.08 -14.55
CA CYS A 6 28.05 -30.47 -14.71
C CYS A 6 27.14 -29.23 -14.94
N LYS A 7 26.40 -29.25 -16.02
CA LYS A 7 25.41 -28.21 -16.34
C LYS A 7 24.29 -28.17 -15.31
N ARG A 8 23.81 -26.99 -15.01
CA ARG A 8 22.61 -26.76 -14.22
C ARG A 8 21.39 -26.95 -15.11
N LEU A 9 20.27 -27.28 -14.49
CA LEU A 9 19.02 -27.49 -15.20
C LEU A 9 18.60 -26.27 -16.03
N ALA A 10 18.77 -25.04 -15.48
CA ALA A 10 18.43 -23.78 -16.14
C ALA A 10 19.33 -23.46 -17.35
N GLU A 11 20.50 -24.10 -17.51
CA GLU A 11 21.39 -23.93 -18.67
C GLU A 11 20.90 -24.76 -19.87
N VAL A 12 20.04 -25.75 -19.64
CA VAL A 12 19.56 -26.67 -20.67
C VAL A 12 18.09 -26.39 -21.00
N ASP A 13 17.24 -26.31 -19.99
CA ASP A 13 15.80 -26.04 -20.18
C ASP A 13 15.20 -25.36 -18.95
N PHE A 14 14.11 -24.60 -19.15
CA PHE A 14 13.40 -23.91 -18.08
C PHE A 14 11.92 -23.72 -18.43
N PRO A 15 10.96 -23.98 -17.51
CA PRO A 15 9.52 -23.89 -17.78
C PRO A 15 9.01 -22.45 -17.78
N LEU A 16 9.59 -21.59 -18.65
CA LEU A 16 9.40 -20.14 -18.67
C LEU A 16 7.93 -19.71 -18.76
N ALA A 17 7.15 -20.37 -19.65
CA ALA A 17 5.76 -19.99 -19.87
C ALA A 17 4.89 -20.21 -18.62
N VAL A 18 5.08 -21.35 -17.94
CA VAL A 18 4.34 -21.71 -16.72
C VAL A 18 4.72 -20.79 -15.56
N VAL A 19 6.03 -20.59 -15.34
CA VAL A 19 6.55 -19.70 -14.28
C VAL A 19 6.10 -18.26 -14.50
N SER A 20 6.10 -17.77 -15.75
CA SER A 20 5.62 -16.42 -16.08
C SER A 20 4.12 -16.26 -15.78
N LYS A 21 3.30 -17.26 -16.07
CA LYS A 21 1.86 -17.25 -15.75
C LYS A 21 1.63 -17.14 -14.24
N HIS A 22 2.31 -17.94 -13.42
CA HIS A 22 2.19 -17.90 -11.97
C HIS A 22 2.75 -16.61 -11.37
N SER A 23 3.85 -16.10 -11.89
CA SER A 23 4.42 -14.79 -11.51
C SER A 23 3.46 -13.63 -11.78
N ALA A 24 2.70 -13.68 -12.88
CA ALA A 24 1.68 -12.67 -13.18
C ALA A 24 0.49 -12.74 -12.21
N ARG A 25 0.08 -13.96 -11.80
CA ARG A 25 -0.99 -14.20 -10.82
C ARG A 25 -0.67 -13.59 -9.45
N GLU A 26 0.58 -13.65 -8.98
CA GLU A 26 0.98 -13.09 -7.69
C GLU A 26 0.66 -11.61 -7.52
N LYS A 27 0.66 -10.82 -8.60
CA LYS A 27 0.32 -9.38 -8.57
C LYS A 27 -1.13 -9.11 -8.13
N SER A 28 -2.01 -10.09 -8.23
CA SER A 28 -3.43 -9.99 -7.86
C SER A 28 -3.73 -10.48 -6.44
N ILE A 29 -2.78 -11.15 -5.78
CA ILE A 29 -2.98 -11.72 -4.43
C ILE A 29 -2.99 -10.59 -3.41
N ARG A 30 -4.10 -10.50 -2.64
CA ARG A 30 -4.35 -9.40 -1.68
C ARG A 30 -4.13 -9.80 -0.23
N HIS A 31 -4.10 -11.09 0.09
CA HIS A 31 -4.01 -11.58 1.46
C HIS A 31 -2.99 -12.71 1.55
N GLY A 32 -2.24 -12.76 2.65
CA GLY A 32 -1.29 -13.82 2.97
C GLY A 32 0.03 -13.78 2.19
N HIS A 33 0.17 -12.92 1.19
CA HIS A 33 1.41 -12.79 0.42
C HIS A 33 2.40 -11.85 1.17
N PRO A 34 3.72 -12.14 1.20
CA PRO A 34 4.72 -11.30 1.87
C PRO A 34 4.75 -9.83 1.42
N SER A 35 4.29 -9.53 0.18
CA SER A 35 4.13 -8.15 -0.27
C SER A 35 3.10 -7.34 0.53
N THR A 36 2.24 -8.00 1.31
CA THR A 36 1.28 -7.33 2.19
C THR A 36 1.90 -6.84 3.50
N LEU A 37 3.07 -7.35 3.88
CA LEU A 37 3.85 -6.83 5.01
C LEU A 37 4.36 -5.42 4.69
N HIS A 38 4.99 -5.24 3.55
CA HIS A 38 5.39 -3.94 3.02
C HIS A 38 5.40 -3.97 1.49
N LEU A 39 4.80 -2.96 0.86
CA LEU A 39 4.77 -2.84 -0.59
C LEU A 39 6.10 -2.28 -1.09
N TRP A 40 6.93 -3.13 -1.69
CA TRP A 40 8.20 -2.73 -2.32
C TRP A 40 8.03 -2.63 -3.83
N TRP A 41 8.36 -1.48 -4.42
CA TRP A 41 8.10 -1.19 -5.84
C TRP A 41 8.82 -2.09 -6.83
N ALA A 42 10.01 -2.59 -6.48
CA ALA A 42 10.83 -3.45 -7.31
C ALA A 42 10.82 -4.93 -6.88
N ARG A 43 9.82 -5.36 -6.09
CA ARG A 43 9.74 -6.74 -5.61
C ARG A 43 9.65 -7.72 -6.78
N ARG A 44 10.53 -8.71 -6.78
CA ARG A 44 10.46 -9.83 -7.73
C ARG A 44 9.36 -10.82 -7.31
N PRO A 45 8.64 -11.44 -8.26
CA PRO A 45 7.69 -12.49 -7.94
C PRO A 45 8.36 -13.68 -7.25
N LEU A 46 7.78 -14.18 -6.16
CA LEU A 46 8.30 -15.34 -5.42
C LEU A 46 8.31 -16.60 -6.30
N ALA A 47 7.29 -16.78 -7.13
CA ALA A 47 7.22 -17.85 -8.11
C ALA A 47 8.46 -17.91 -9.01
N ALA A 48 8.86 -16.75 -9.57
CA ALA A 48 10.05 -16.64 -10.41
C ALA A 48 11.33 -16.92 -9.61
N CYS A 49 11.45 -16.32 -8.40
CA CYS A 49 12.63 -16.53 -7.55
C CYS A 49 12.82 -18.00 -7.21
N ARG A 50 11.78 -18.69 -6.77
CA ARG A 50 11.81 -20.12 -6.43
C ARG A 50 12.17 -21.00 -7.62
N ALA A 51 11.54 -20.75 -8.77
CA ALA A 51 11.79 -21.53 -9.97
C ALA A 51 13.22 -21.34 -10.48
N VAL A 52 13.73 -20.10 -10.52
CA VAL A 52 15.10 -19.79 -10.95
C VAL A 52 16.12 -20.40 -9.99
N LEU A 53 15.90 -20.28 -8.68
CA LEU A 53 16.80 -20.91 -7.69
C LEU A 53 16.88 -22.43 -7.88
N LEU A 54 15.74 -23.11 -8.04
CA LEU A 54 15.75 -24.55 -8.32
C LEU A 54 16.48 -24.87 -9.63
N GLY A 55 16.22 -24.10 -10.70
CA GLY A 55 16.91 -24.30 -11.97
C GLY A 55 18.43 -24.12 -11.90
N LEU A 56 18.91 -23.22 -11.05
CA LEU A 56 20.35 -22.96 -10.84
C LEU A 56 21.02 -23.90 -9.84
N LEU A 57 20.27 -24.39 -8.84
CA LEU A 57 20.80 -25.26 -7.79
C LEU A 57 20.78 -26.73 -8.17
N LEU A 58 19.93 -27.15 -9.11
CA LEU A 58 19.83 -28.57 -9.49
C LEU A 58 20.66 -28.87 -10.74
N PRO A 59 21.36 -30.02 -10.79
CA PRO A 59 22.09 -30.45 -11.98
C PRO A 59 21.10 -30.94 -13.05
N ASP A 60 21.48 -30.83 -14.31
CA ASP A 60 20.74 -31.46 -15.42
C ASP A 60 20.97 -32.98 -15.42
N PRO A 61 19.92 -33.81 -15.32
CA PRO A 61 20.06 -35.28 -15.36
C PRO A 61 20.67 -35.84 -16.64
N GLY A 62 20.49 -35.12 -17.75
CA GLY A 62 21.07 -35.54 -19.06
C GLY A 62 22.55 -35.18 -19.23
N ASP A 63 23.16 -34.44 -18.30
CA ASP A 63 24.56 -34.18 -18.34
C ASP A 63 25.39 -35.38 -17.90
N PRO A 64 26.46 -35.75 -18.64
CA PRO A 64 27.27 -36.95 -18.29
C PRO A 64 27.97 -36.81 -16.93
N HIS A 65 28.18 -35.60 -16.42
CA HIS A 65 28.78 -35.35 -15.10
C HIS A 65 27.74 -35.29 -13.97
N CYS A 66 26.44 -35.48 -14.26
CA CYS A 66 25.41 -35.47 -13.24
C CYS A 66 25.54 -36.70 -12.31
N PRO A 67 25.67 -36.51 -10.98
CA PRO A 67 25.84 -37.62 -10.04
C PRO A 67 24.68 -38.60 -10.08
N SER A 68 24.98 -39.92 -10.19
CA SER A 68 23.95 -40.97 -10.17
C SER A 68 23.15 -40.94 -8.86
N ALA A 69 23.80 -40.73 -7.73
CA ALA A 69 23.14 -40.61 -6.44
C ALA A 69 22.08 -39.48 -6.40
N PHE A 70 22.31 -38.36 -7.09
CA PHE A 70 21.28 -37.33 -7.25
C PHE A 70 20.11 -37.80 -8.08
N LYS A 71 20.37 -38.51 -9.21
CA LYS A 71 19.32 -39.02 -10.10
C LYS A 71 18.38 -39.96 -9.35
N ASP A 72 18.93 -40.87 -8.55
CA ASP A 72 18.15 -41.84 -7.78
C ASP A 72 17.33 -41.17 -6.68
N GLN A 73 17.92 -40.27 -5.91
CA GLN A 73 17.23 -39.54 -4.87
C GLN A 73 16.14 -38.63 -5.45
N ALA A 74 16.40 -37.94 -6.55
CA ALA A 74 15.44 -37.06 -7.22
C ALA A 74 14.22 -37.83 -7.74
N ARG A 75 14.43 -39.04 -8.34
CA ARG A 75 13.34 -39.91 -8.75
C ARG A 75 12.44 -40.29 -7.57
N ASN A 76 13.04 -40.70 -6.46
CA ASN A 76 12.30 -41.11 -5.26
C ASN A 76 11.50 -39.95 -4.67
N LEU A 77 12.09 -38.73 -4.58
CA LEU A 77 11.42 -37.55 -4.07
C LEU A 77 10.25 -37.13 -4.96
N LEU A 78 10.47 -37.04 -6.26
CA LEU A 78 9.46 -36.59 -7.21
C LEU A 78 8.28 -37.54 -7.37
N THR A 79 8.53 -38.88 -7.19
CA THR A 79 7.46 -39.89 -7.23
C THR A 79 6.36 -39.62 -6.20
N ARG A 80 6.65 -38.95 -5.09
CA ARG A 80 5.66 -38.54 -4.06
C ARG A 80 4.61 -37.55 -4.58
N LEU A 81 4.92 -36.80 -5.63
CA LEU A 81 4.04 -35.79 -6.21
C LEU A 81 3.55 -36.13 -7.61
N LEU A 82 4.42 -36.73 -8.43
CA LEU A 82 4.17 -36.90 -9.85
C LEU A 82 3.83 -38.34 -10.22
N GLY A 83 3.91 -39.28 -9.25
CA GLY A 83 3.75 -40.71 -9.53
C GLY A 83 4.99 -41.30 -10.22
N LYS A 84 4.83 -42.43 -10.89
CA LYS A 84 5.93 -43.17 -11.52
C LYS A 84 6.63 -42.33 -12.60
N ILE A 85 7.94 -42.16 -12.45
CA ILE A 85 8.81 -41.49 -13.42
C ILE A 85 9.48 -42.52 -14.30
N GLY A 86 9.58 -42.22 -15.60
CA GLY A 86 10.24 -43.12 -16.57
C GLY A 86 11.73 -43.30 -16.25
N PRO A 87 12.35 -44.37 -16.83
CA PRO A 87 13.72 -44.78 -16.48
C PRO A 87 14.82 -43.87 -17.06
N THR A 88 14.53 -43.08 -18.10
CA THR A 88 15.54 -42.30 -18.81
C THR A 88 15.87 -41.02 -18.06
N ASP A 89 17.05 -40.42 -18.33
CA ASP A 89 17.46 -39.14 -17.80
C ASP A 89 16.59 -37.98 -18.33
N GLU A 90 16.08 -38.13 -19.54
CA GLU A 90 15.13 -37.21 -20.13
C GLU A 90 13.76 -37.21 -19.41
N ASP A 91 13.32 -38.40 -18.95
CA ASP A 91 12.10 -38.50 -18.14
C ASP A 91 12.28 -37.80 -16.80
N LEU A 92 13.47 -37.92 -16.18
CA LEU A 92 13.78 -37.25 -14.94
C LEU A 92 13.86 -35.70 -15.15
N ARG A 93 14.49 -35.24 -16.24
CA ARG A 93 14.52 -33.80 -16.58
C ARG A 93 13.10 -33.23 -16.70
N ARG A 94 12.24 -33.91 -17.48
CA ARG A 94 10.83 -33.50 -17.63
C ARG A 94 10.08 -33.48 -16.30
N ALA A 95 10.33 -34.43 -15.41
CA ALA A 95 9.75 -34.45 -14.08
C ALA A 95 10.23 -33.30 -13.20
N LEU A 96 11.52 -32.93 -13.24
CA LEU A 96 12.08 -31.76 -12.54
C LEU A 96 11.47 -30.46 -13.06
N LEU A 97 11.40 -30.28 -14.38
CA LEU A 97 10.80 -29.07 -15.00
C LEU A 97 9.31 -28.95 -14.66
N LYS A 98 8.59 -30.09 -14.68
CA LYS A 98 7.19 -30.11 -14.25
C LYS A 98 7.03 -29.73 -12.78
N PHE A 99 7.86 -30.30 -11.89
CA PHE A 99 7.85 -29.94 -10.47
C PHE A 99 8.13 -28.46 -10.26
N ILE A 100 9.12 -27.88 -10.94
CA ILE A 100 9.45 -26.45 -10.86
C ILE A 100 8.24 -25.60 -11.30
N GLY A 101 7.58 -25.97 -12.40
CA GLY A 101 6.38 -25.29 -12.88
C GLY A 101 5.22 -25.36 -11.90
N ASP A 102 4.91 -26.57 -11.39
CA ASP A 102 3.84 -26.79 -10.42
C ASP A 102 4.13 -26.10 -9.08
N PHE A 103 5.38 -26.12 -8.61
CA PHE A 103 5.79 -25.46 -7.37
C PHE A 103 5.84 -23.92 -7.51
N ALA A 104 5.91 -23.37 -8.72
CA ALA A 104 5.77 -21.94 -8.95
C ALA A 104 4.35 -21.44 -8.63
N ASP A 105 3.31 -22.29 -8.65
CA ASP A 105 1.97 -21.88 -8.25
C ASP A 105 1.94 -21.46 -6.79
N TRP A 106 1.26 -20.34 -6.49
CA TRP A 106 1.06 -19.83 -5.14
C TRP A 106 0.36 -20.84 -4.23
N ASP A 107 -0.62 -21.56 -4.76
CA ASP A 107 -1.41 -22.53 -4.00
C ASP A 107 -0.54 -23.74 -3.54
N ASN A 108 0.49 -24.07 -4.30
CA ASN A 108 1.46 -25.13 -3.96
C ASN A 108 2.64 -24.59 -3.12
N ALA A 109 2.85 -23.28 -3.12
CA ALA A 109 4.01 -22.65 -2.48
C ALA A 109 4.13 -22.93 -0.98
N HIS A 110 3.02 -23.18 -0.30
CA HIS A 110 2.95 -23.48 1.14
C HIS A 110 2.63 -24.95 1.44
N HIS A 111 2.47 -25.76 0.42
CA HIS A 111 2.11 -27.17 0.59
C HIS A 111 3.30 -27.96 1.17
N PRO A 112 3.15 -28.64 2.32
CA PRO A 112 4.26 -29.30 3.01
C PRO A 112 5.06 -30.25 2.11
N VAL A 113 4.40 -31.05 1.30
CA VAL A 113 5.06 -32.04 0.43
C VAL A 113 5.90 -31.36 -0.66
N TYR A 114 5.41 -30.24 -1.26
CA TYR A 114 6.20 -29.49 -2.24
C TYR A 114 7.47 -28.87 -1.61
N LEU A 115 7.34 -28.33 -0.39
CA LEU A 115 8.47 -27.80 0.36
C LEU A 115 9.48 -28.90 0.73
N GLU A 116 9.02 -30.04 1.22
CA GLU A 116 9.89 -31.18 1.55
C GLU A 116 10.63 -31.69 0.32
N VAL A 117 9.91 -31.88 -0.80
CA VAL A 117 10.52 -32.33 -2.06
C VAL A 117 11.54 -31.30 -2.56
N GLY A 118 11.20 -30.00 -2.56
CA GLY A 118 12.13 -28.94 -2.97
C GLY A 118 13.39 -28.90 -2.13
N ARG A 119 13.28 -28.95 -0.80
CA ARG A 119 14.42 -29.05 0.13
C ARG A 119 15.22 -30.33 -0.06
N GLY A 120 14.53 -31.45 -0.24
CA GLY A 120 15.16 -32.72 -0.49
C GLY A 120 15.98 -32.75 -1.78
N LEU A 121 15.48 -32.14 -2.85
CA LEU A 121 16.20 -32.02 -4.12
C LEU A 121 17.46 -31.15 -3.97
N VAL A 122 17.38 -30.02 -3.27
CA VAL A 122 18.55 -29.16 -2.99
C VAL A 122 19.57 -29.93 -2.14
N LYS A 123 19.13 -30.62 -1.09
CA LYS A 123 20.01 -31.46 -0.26
C LYS A 123 20.64 -32.61 -1.06
N ALA A 124 19.89 -33.28 -1.93
CA ALA A 124 20.42 -34.33 -2.81
C ALA A 124 21.49 -33.84 -3.77
N ALA A 125 21.38 -32.58 -4.20
CA ALA A 125 22.33 -31.94 -5.11
C ALA A 125 23.61 -31.44 -4.41
N HIS A 126 23.49 -30.90 -3.19
CA HIS A 126 24.58 -30.20 -2.49
C HIS A 126 25.14 -30.95 -1.26
N GLY A 127 24.44 -32.01 -0.78
CA GLY A 127 24.86 -32.77 0.41
C GLY A 127 24.40 -32.11 1.71
N GLU A 128 25.20 -32.29 2.77
CA GLU A 128 24.84 -31.77 4.12
C GLU A 128 25.12 -30.27 4.28
N GLU A 129 26.00 -29.69 3.49
CA GLU A 129 26.28 -28.25 3.51
C GLU A 129 25.28 -27.51 2.62
N PRO A 130 24.39 -26.67 3.19
CA PRO A 130 23.44 -25.93 2.38
C PRO A 130 24.16 -24.88 1.50
N PRO A 131 23.74 -24.73 0.24
CA PRO A 131 24.33 -23.72 -0.63
C PRO A 131 24.00 -22.32 -0.14
N LEU A 132 24.99 -21.40 -0.19
CA LEU A 132 24.82 -19.99 0.14
C LEU A 132 24.28 -19.22 -1.07
N VAL A 133 23.15 -18.54 -0.89
CA VAL A 133 22.59 -17.60 -1.88
C VAL A 133 22.85 -16.18 -1.40
N VAL A 134 23.56 -15.39 -2.23
CA VAL A 134 23.92 -13.99 -1.92
C VAL A 134 23.09 -13.04 -2.77
N ASP A 135 22.36 -12.12 -2.14
CA ASP A 135 21.63 -11.05 -2.82
C ASP A 135 22.05 -9.68 -2.24
N PRO A 136 23.00 -8.98 -2.88
CA PRO A 136 23.51 -7.70 -2.40
C PRO A 136 22.58 -6.52 -2.65
N PHE A 137 21.48 -6.71 -3.40
CA PHE A 137 20.45 -5.70 -3.72
C PHE A 137 19.06 -6.25 -3.47
N ALA A 138 18.86 -6.82 -2.28
CA ALA A 138 17.74 -7.69 -1.95
C ALA A 138 16.37 -6.99 -1.92
N GLY A 139 16.32 -5.65 -1.75
CA GLY A 139 15.08 -4.89 -1.76
C GLY A 139 14.02 -5.47 -0.83
N GLY A 140 12.92 -5.95 -1.40
CA GLY A 140 11.85 -6.62 -0.65
C GLY A 140 12.10 -8.08 -0.28
N GLY A 141 13.32 -8.62 -0.46
CA GLY A 141 13.78 -9.90 0.06
C GLY A 141 13.21 -11.15 -0.63
N SER A 142 12.75 -11.06 -1.87
CA SER A 142 12.11 -12.21 -2.54
C SER A 142 13.06 -13.37 -2.79
N ILE A 143 14.30 -13.09 -3.23
CA ILE A 143 15.30 -14.13 -3.51
C ILE A 143 15.76 -14.81 -2.21
N PRO A 144 16.25 -14.07 -1.19
CA PRO A 144 16.69 -14.70 0.05
C PRO A 144 15.57 -15.42 0.80
N LEU A 145 14.32 -14.94 0.73
CA LEU A 145 13.19 -15.64 1.31
C LEU A 145 12.98 -17.03 0.67
N GLU A 146 12.99 -17.11 -0.66
CA GLU A 146 12.79 -18.38 -1.34
C GLU A 146 14.02 -19.30 -1.17
N ALA A 147 15.23 -18.73 -1.06
CA ALA A 147 16.44 -19.50 -0.73
C ALA A 147 16.32 -20.20 0.64
N LEU A 148 15.94 -19.48 1.68
CA LEU A 148 15.69 -20.05 3.02
C LEU A 148 14.58 -21.09 3.00
N ARG A 149 13.51 -20.88 2.23
CA ARG A 149 12.42 -21.84 2.09
C ARG A 149 12.86 -23.13 1.43
N LEU A 150 13.82 -23.07 0.51
CA LEU A 150 14.43 -24.22 -0.15
C LEU A 150 15.52 -24.89 0.68
N GLY A 151 15.81 -24.40 1.89
CA GLY A 151 16.83 -24.96 2.77
C GLY A 151 18.26 -24.50 2.47
N CYS A 152 18.41 -23.41 1.71
CA CYS A 152 19.71 -22.77 1.48
C CYS A 152 20.03 -21.81 2.65
N GLU A 153 21.31 -21.47 2.80
CA GLU A 153 21.72 -20.27 3.53
C GLU A 153 21.50 -19.04 2.65
N ALA A 154 21.21 -17.90 3.28
CA ALA A 154 21.01 -16.65 2.54
C ALA A 154 21.74 -15.50 3.20
N PHE A 155 22.46 -14.72 2.37
CA PHE A 155 22.98 -13.41 2.73
C PHE A 155 22.25 -12.34 1.93
N ALA A 156 21.71 -11.34 2.61
CA ALA A 156 20.95 -10.27 1.99
C ALA A 156 21.43 -8.90 2.50
N SER A 157 21.63 -7.95 1.58
CA SER A 157 21.92 -6.55 1.91
C SER A 157 21.21 -5.61 0.96
N ASP A 158 21.09 -4.34 1.35
CA ASP A 158 20.56 -3.26 0.52
C ASP A 158 21.08 -1.91 1.01
N LEU A 159 21.18 -0.92 0.13
CA LEU A 159 21.53 0.45 0.50
C LEU A 159 20.39 1.19 1.20
N ASN A 160 19.16 0.77 0.96
CA ASN A 160 17.98 1.41 1.54
C ASN A 160 17.72 0.86 2.95
N PRO A 161 17.75 1.70 4.02
CA PRO A 161 17.54 1.24 5.39
C PRO A 161 16.15 0.63 5.61
N VAL A 162 15.13 1.05 4.86
CA VAL A 162 13.80 0.43 4.92
C VAL A 162 13.82 -1.00 4.36
N ALA A 163 14.60 -1.23 3.28
CA ALA A 163 14.80 -2.58 2.77
C ALA A 163 15.50 -3.46 3.82
N CYS A 164 16.58 -2.97 4.44
CA CYS A 164 17.30 -3.69 5.51
C CYS A 164 16.35 -4.06 6.66
N LEU A 165 15.44 -3.16 7.01
CA LEU A 165 14.43 -3.41 8.04
C LEU A 165 13.45 -4.52 7.66
N ILE A 166 12.95 -4.48 6.41
CA ILE A 166 12.08 -5.53 5.86
C ILE A 166 12.80 -6.89 5.88
N LEU A 167 14.06 -6.91 5.43
CA LEU A 167 14.89 -8.11 5.42
C LEU A 167 15.06 -8.68 6.82
N LYS A 168 15.42 -7.85 7.80
CA LYS A 168 15.57 -8.28 9.19
C LYS A 168 14.30 -8.92 9.74
N VAL A 169 13.16 -8.24 9.61
CA VAL A 169 11.88 -8.75 10.11
C VAL A 169 11.51 -10.06 9.41
N MET A 170 11.61 -10.11 8.08
CA MET A 170 11.12 -11.23 7.29
C MET A 170 12.03 -12.46 7.35
N LEU A 171 13.36 -12.27 7.34
CA LEU A 171 14.32 -13.36 7.21
C LEU A 171 14.91 -13.80 8.55
N GLU A 172 14.89 -12.93 9.56
CA GLU A 172 15.47 -13.23 10.89
C GLU A 172 14.41 -13.30 11.99
N ASP A 173 13.62 -12.21 12.18
CA ASP A 173 12.75 -12.10 13.36
C ASP A 173 11.54 -13.04 13.28
N ILE A 174 10.87 -13.11 12.11
CA ILE A 174 9.73 -14.03 11.92
C ILE A 174 10.13 -15.49 12.10
N PRO A 175 11.21 -16.00 11.49
CA PRO A 175 11.67 -17.37 11.74
C PRO A 175 12.09 -17.62 13.18
N ARG A 176 12.73 -16.64 13.83
CA ARG A 176 13.22 -16.76 15.22
C ARG A 176 12.09 -16.86 16.23
N TYR A 177 11.07 -16.03 16.12
CA TYR A 177 9.99 -15.93 17.12
C TYR A 177 8.73 -16.70 16.72
N GLY A 178 8.57 -17.05 15.46
CA GLY A 178 7.47 -17.88 14.96
C GLY A 178 6.07 -17.35 15.31
N PRO A 179 5.11 -18.26 15.62
CA PRO A 179 3.72 -17.89 15.89
C PRO A 179 3.50 -16.97 17.10
N GLU A 180 4.41 -16.97 18.08
CA GLU A 180 4.30 -16.11 19.27
C GLU A 180 4.44 -14.63 18.89
N LEU A 181 5.30 -14.29 17.93
CA LEU A 181 5.39 -12.93 17.40
C LEU A 181 4.04 -12.46 16.83
N ALA A 182 3.37 -13.30 16.05
CA ALA A 182 2.07 -12.96 15.47
C ALA A 182 0.97 -12.79 16.55
N LYS A 183 1.01 -13.57 17.61
CA LYS A 183 0.09 -13.48 18.74
C LYS A 183 0.29 -12.17 19.51
N GLU A 184 1.55 -11.84 19.82
CA GLU A 184 1.90 -10.62 20.51
C GLU A 184 1.60 -9.37 19.68
N LEU A 185 1.88 -9.37 18.36
CA LEU A 185 1.50 -8.29 17.45
C LEU A 185 -0.02 -8.04 17.44
N ARG A 186 -0.84 -9.09 17.46
CA ARG A 186 -2.30 -8.93 17.54
C ARG A 186 -2.74 -8.30 18.86
N ARG A 187 -2.13 -8.70 19.96
CA ARG A 187 -2.42 -8.15 21.30
C ARG A 187 -2.08 -6.67 21.36
N VAL A 188 -0.82 -6.32 21.05
CA VAL A 188 -0.32 -4.94 21.09
C VAL A 188 -1.07 -4.05 20.08
N GLY A 189 -1.28 -4.55 18.87
CA GLY A 189 -2.04 -3.82 17.86
C GLY A 189 -3.50 -3.56 18.26
N GLY A 190 -4.12 -4.51 18.97
CA GLY A 190 -5.46 -4.34 19.55
C GLY A 190 -5.53 -3.23 20.61
N GLU A 191 -4.51 -3.14 21.46
CA GLU A 191 -4.40 -2.09 22.49
C GLU A 191 -4.16 -0.71 21.86
N ILE A 192 -3.22 -0.61 20.91
CA ILE A 192 -2.96 0.63 20.17
C ILE A 192 -4.21 1.10 19.45
N LYS A 193 -4.91 0.18 18.76
CA LYS A 193 -6.17 0.49 18.09
C LYS A 193 -7.18 1.08 19.06
N LYS A 194 -7.41 0.45 20.21
CA LYS A 194 -8.37 0.92 21.22
C LYS A 194 -8.01 2.32 21.73
N GLN A 195 -6.74 2.57 22.02
CA GLN A 195 -6.27 3.87 22.48
C GLN A 195 -6.38 4.93 21.38
N ALA A 196 -6.00 4.60 20.15
CA ALA A 196 -6.15 5.51 19.00
C ALA A 196 -7.63 5.85 18.73
N GLU A 197 -8.55 4.88 18.84
CA GLU A 197 -9.98 5.13 18.70
C GLU A 197 -10.50 6.13 19.74
N GLN A 198 -9.99 6.07 20.97
CA GLN A 198 -10.35 7.02 22.03
C GLN A 198 -9.79 8.43 21.77
N GLU A 199 -8.50 8.54 21.47
CA GLU A 199 -7.83 9.82 21.27
C GLU A 199 -8.25 10.53 19.97
N LEU A 200 -8.65 9.78 18.94
CA LEU A 200 -9.06 10.33 17.64
C LEU A 200 -10.57 10.48 17.49
N ALA A 201 -11.38 10.11 18.49
CA ALA A 201 -12.84 10.11 18.41
C ALA A 201 -13.43 11.49 18.05
N GLU A 202 -12.87 12.58 18.57
CA GLU A 202 -13.33 13.94 18.30
C GLU A 202 -13.07 14.39 16.86
N PHE A 203 -12.02 13.86 16.21
CA PHE A 203 -11.67 14.18 14.82
C PHE A 203 -12.37 13.29 13.80
N TYR A 204 -12.96 12.17 14.26
CA TYR A 204 -13.71 11.21 13.42
C TYR A 204 -15.04 10.82 14.08
N PRO A 205 -15.92 11.80 14.36
CA PRO A 205 -17.17 11.54 15.07
C PRO A 205 -18.08 10.61 14.28
N LYS A 206 -18.85 9.80 15.01
CA LYS A 206 -19.96 9.05 14.44
C LYS A 206 -21.11 10.00 14.15
N ASP A 207 -21.95 9.62 13.19
CA ASP A 207 -23.19 10.35 12.90
C ASP A 207 -24.20 10.19 14.05
N PRO A 208 -25.16 11.11 14.20
CA PRO A 208 -26.19 11.02 15.24
C PRO A 208 -27.05 9.75 15.18
N ASP A 209 -27.20 9.15 14.00
CA ASP A 209 -27.89 7.87 13.77
C ASP A 209 -26.99 6.64 14.04
N GLY A 210 -25.79 6.84 14.61
CA GLY A 210 -24.83 5.79 14.89
C GLY A 210 -24.04 5.30 13.68
N ALA A 211 -24.27 5.86 12.48
CA ALA A 211 -23.49 5.51 11.30
C ALA A 211 -22.03 5.96 11.45
N THR A 212 -21.12 5.13 10.94
CA THR A 212 -19.68 5.41 11.01
C THR A 212 -19.22 5.98 9.66
N PRO A 213 -18.72 7.23 9.60
CA PRO A 213 -18.06 7.76 8.44
C PRO A 213 -16.78 6.99 8.13
N ILE A 214 -16.66 6.49 6.88
CA ILE A 214 -15.51 5.68 6.43
C ILE A 214 -14.70 6.37 5.33
N ALA A 215 -15.27 7.36 4.66
CA ALA A 215 -14.57 8.16 3.67
C ALA A 215 -15.22 9.55 3.52
N TYR A 216 -14.38 10.54 3.23
CA TYR A 216 -14.77 11.92 3.02
C TYR A 216 -14.30 12.35 1.63
N LEU A 217 -15.26 12.77 0.77
CA LEU A 217 -14.99 13.11 -0.62
C LEU A 217 -14.78 14.62 -0.74
N TRP A 218 -13.54 15.04 -0.77
CA TRP A 218 -13.13 16.43 -0.84
C TRP A 218 -12.83 16.88 -2.28
N ALA A 219 -13.12 18.13 -2.58
CA ALA A 219 -12.62 18.84 -3.74
C ALA A 219 -11.88 20.09 -3.29
N ARG A 220 -10.66 20.32 -3.80
CA ARG A 220 -10.01 21.65 -3.67
C ARG A 220 -10.84 22.65 -4.44
N THR A 221 -10.78 23.91 -4.03
CA THR A 221 -11.61 24.95 -4.64
C THR A 221 -10.75 26.08 -5.18
N VAL A 222 -11.25 26.73 -6.24
CA VAL A 222 -10.75 27.99 -6.77
C VAL A 222 -11.91 28.97 -6.92
N ARG A 223 -11.64 30.25 -7.01
CA ARG A 223 -12.67 31.27 -7.24
C ARG A 223 -12.80 31.59 -8.71
N CYS A 224 -14.03 31.74 -9.16
CA CYS A 224 -14.32 32.26 -10.49
C CYS A 224 -13.82 33.70 -10.62
N GLU A 225 -13.06 33.99 -11.69
CA GLU A 225 -12.47 35.31 -11.93
C GLU A 225 -13.36 36.21 -12.82
N SER A 226 -14.58 35.73 -13.16
CA SER A 226 -15.56 36.58 -13.86
C SER A 226 -16.01 37.74 -12.94
N PRO A 227 -15.98 38.98 -13.44
CA PRO A 227 -16.27 40.20 -12.63
C PRO A 227 -17.61 40.13 -11.87
N ASN A 228 -18.62 39.53 -12.47
CA ASN A 228 -19.97 39.45 -11.90
C ASN A 228 -20.29 38.12 -11.23
N CYS A 229 -19.28 37.29 -10.92
CA CYS A 229 -19.52 35.97 -10.37
C CYS A 229 -18.76 35.73 -9.06
N GLY A 230 -17.46 35.55 -9.10
CA GLY A 230 -16.64 35.29 -7.92
C GLY A 230 -17.03 34.00 -7.15
N ALA A 231 -17.85 33.13 -7.73
CA ALA A 231 -18.32 31.91 -7.11
C ALA A 231 -17.18 30.92 -6.84
N GLU A 232 -17.34 30.10 -5.81
CA GLU A 232 -16.41 29.01 -5.54
C GLU A 232 -16.63 27.85 -6.52
N ILE A 233 -15.57 27.39 -7.16
CA ILE A 233 -15.56 26.25 -8.09
C ILE A 233 -14.92 25.07 -7.40
N PRO A 234 -15.64 24.02 -7.00
CA PRO A 234 -15.06 22.79 -6.51
C PRO A 234 -14.43 22.02 -7.68
N LEU A 235 -13.15 21.63 -7.55
CA LEU A 235 -12.39 20.96 -8.60
C LEU A 235 -12.69 19.46 -8.58
N ALA A 236 -13.72 19.04 -9.28
CA ALA A 236 -14.15 17.66 -9.39
C ALA A 236 -14.09 17.16 -10.84
N ARG A 237 -13.51 15.98 -11.07
CA ARG A 237 -13.50 15.34 -12.40
C ARG A 237 -14.84 14.74 -12.77
N SER A 238 -15.61 14.35 -11.76
CA SER A 238 -16.89 13.67 -11.91
C SER A 238 -17.72 13.88 -10.66
N PHE A 239 -19.03 13.90 -10.82
CA PHE A 239 -20.00 13.94 -9.71
C PHE A 239 -20.58 12.56 -9.37
N TRP A 240 -20.05 11.50 -9.97
CA TRP A 240 -20.37 10.14 -9.56
C TRP A 240 -19.78 9.81 -8.18
N LEU A 241 -20.63 9.26 -7.30
CA LEU A 241 -20.23 8.71 -6.01
C LEU A 241 -20.11 7.18 -6.08
N CYS A 242 -21.01 6.52 -6.81
CA CYS A 242 -21.01 5.08 -7.02
C CYS A 242 -21.65 4.73 -8.38
N LYS A 243 -20.94 3.90 -9.17
CA LYS A 243 -21.41 3.42 -10.49
C LYS A 243 -21.88 1.96 -10.49
N LYS A 244 -21.92 1.28 -9.34
CA LYS A 244 -22.37 -0.11 -9.28
C LYS A 244 -23.85 -0.20 -9.71
N PRO A 245 -24.23 -1.14 -10.60
CA PRO A 245 -25.57 -1.19 -11.22
C PRO A 245 -26.72 -1.02 -10.24
N ASN A 246 -26.73 -1.75 -9.13
CA ASN A 246 -27.84 -1.75 -8.17
C ASN A 246 -27.67 -0.72 -7.02
N ARG A 247 -26.68 0.18 -7.11
CA ARG A 247 -26.34 1.14 -6.05
C ARG A 247 -25.79 2.44 -6.63
N LYS A 248 -26.32 2.88 -7.78
CA LYS A 248 -25.89 4.13 -8.42
C LYS A 248 -26.18 5.30 -7.49
N ARG A 249 -25.17 6.16 -7.27
CA ARG A 249 -25.30 7.42 -6.52
C ARG A 249 -24.44 8.48 -7.19
N ALA A 250 -24.96 9.68 -7.27
CA ALA A 250 -24.25 10.82 -7.85
C ALA A 250 -24.67 12.12 -7.15
N LEU A 251 -23.89 13.18 -7.41
CA LEU A 251 -24.23 14.53 -7.02
C LEU A 251 -24.87 15.26 -8.20
N ARG A 252 -25.95 15.96 -7.94
CA ARG A 252 -26.45 17.04 -8.79
C ARG A 252 -26.35 18.36 -8.04
N TYR A 253 -26.42 19.47 -8.74
CA TYR A 253 -26.25 20.78 -8.11
C TYR A 253 -27.34 21.76 -8.55
N LYS A 254 -27.60 22.73 -7.66
CA LYS A 254 -28.44 23.88 -7.92
C LYS A 254 -27.62 25.15 -7.73
N VAL A 255 -27.72 26.08 -8.67
CA VAL A 255 -27.10 27.40 -8.55
C VAL A 255 -28.03 28.30 -7.75
N VAL A 256 -27.52 28.85 -6.66
CA VAL A 256 -28.21 29.81 -5.81
C VAL A 256 -27.55 31.19 -5.99
N ARG A 257 -28.36 32.21 -6.27
CA ARG A 257 -27.92 33.59 -6.46
C ARG A 257 -28.61 34.49 -5.44
N PRO A 258 -28.02 34.64 -4.24
CA PRO A 258 -28.53 35.59 -3.26
C PRO A 258 -28.38 37.02 -3.75
N GLN A 259 -29.20 37.95 -3.29
CA GLN A 259 -29.17 39.36 -3.71
C GLN A 259 -27.89 40.10 -3.23
N SER A 260 -27.37 39.72 -2.06
CA SER A 260 -26.26 40.42 -1.39
C SER A 260 -24.97 39.61 -1.30
N GLU A 261 -24.95 38.38 -1.81
CA GLU A 261 -23.81 37.47 -1.71
C GLU A 261 -23.37 36.95 -3.09
N ARG A 262 -22.17 36.41 -3.14
CA ARG A 262 -21.69 35.73 -4.35
C ARG A 262 -22.55 34.50 -4.68
N PRO A 263 -22.74 34.19 -5.96
CA PRO A 263 -23.41 32.97 -6.35
C PRO A 263 -22.73 31.74 -5.75
N ARG A 264 -23.53 30.77 -5.32
CA ARG A 264 -23.03 29.51 -4.77
C ARG A 264 -23.72 28.33 -5.40
N VAL A 265 -23.13 27.16 -5.19
CA VAL A 265 -23.64 25.88 -5.68
C VAL A 265 -23.97 25.01 -4.48
N ASP A 266 -25.22 24.60 -4.38
CA ASP A 266 -25.71 23.64 -3.41
C ASP A 266 -25.81 22.25 -4.07
N PHE A 267 -25.29 21.22 -3.42
CA PHE A 267 -25.30 19.85 -3.92
C PHE A 267 -26.42 19.03 -3.29
N GLU A 268 -26.88 18.05 -4.07
CA GLU A 268 -27.84 17.04 -3.64
C GLU A 268 -27.38 15.67 -4.10
N ILE A 269 -27.56 14.66 -3.25
CA ILE A 269 -27.27 13.26 -3.61
C ILE A 269 -28.54 12.66 -4.22
N PHE A 270 -28.41 12.04 -5.39
CA PHE A 270 -29.52 11.40 -6.07
C PHE A 270 -29.14 10.04 -6.67
N GLU A 271 -30.14 9.29 -7.07
CA GLU A 271 -30.00 8.01 -7.77
C GLU A 271 -30.26 8.19 -9.27
N PRO A 272 -29.21 8.24 -10.11
CA PRO A 272 -29.38 8.42 -11.55
C PRO A 272 -29.88 7.13 -12.20
N LYS A 273 -30.86 7.24 -13.05
CA LYS A 273 -31.37 6.16 -13.90
C LYS A 273 -30.42 5.93 -15.09
N THR A 274 -29.96 7.01 -15.68
CA THR A 274 -29.04 7.01 -16.83
C THR A 274 -27.78 7.81 -16.54
N ASP A 275 -26.70 7.52 -17.24
CA ASP A 275 -25.43 8.24 -17.08
C ASP A 275 -25.54 9.71 -17.52
N LYS A 276 -26.50 10.04 -18.40
CA LYS A 276 -26.75 11.40 -18.91
C LYS A 276 -27.33 12.35 -17.86
N GLU A 277 -27.95 11.81 -16.82
CA GLU A 277 -28.51 12.63 -15.71
C GLU A 277 -27.43 13.18 -14.78
N VAL A 278 -26.21 12.61 -14.82
CA VAL A 278 -25.12 13.06 -13.96
C VAL A 278 -24.37 14.21 -14.63
N PRO A 279 -24.31 15.40 -14.00
CA PRO A 279 -23.59 16.52 -14.56
C PRO A 279 -22.14 16.21 -14.83
N SER A 280 -21.56 16.86 -15.83
CA SER A 280 -20.12 16.81 -16.09
C SER A 280 -19.34 17.42 -14.93
N GLY A 281 -18.15 16.91 -14.68
CA GLY A 281 -17.25 17.49 -13.70
C GLY A 281 -16.79 18.90 -14.07
N THR A 282 -16.27 19.61 -13.11
CA THR A 282 -15.77 21.00 -13.28
C THR A 282 -14.37 21.08 -13.87
N VAL A 283 -13.62 19.96 -13.90
CA VAL A 283 -12.20 19.95 -14.31
C VAL A 283 -11.98 19.07 -15.52
N THR A 284 -11.42 19.69 -16.58
CA THR A 284 -10.95 18.99 -17.77
C THR A 284 -9.57 19.50 -18.17
N ARG A 285 -8.56 18.63 -18.26
CA ARG A 285 -7.16 18.98 -18.64
C ARG A 285 -6.62 20.18 -17.84
N ALA A 286 -6.85 20.19 -16.51
CA ALA A 286 -6.49 21.26 -15.57
C ALA A 286 -7.20 22.62 -15.78
N ARG A 287 -8.16 22.74 -16.69
CA ARG A 287 -9.07 23.90 -16.79
C ARG A 287 -10.21 23.67 -15.80
N ALA A 288 -10.67 24.77 -15.17
CA ALA A 288 -11.81 24.71 -14.26
C ALA A 288 -13.00 25.50 -14.82
N THR A 289 -14.17 24.88 -14.92
CA THR A 289 -15.41 25.51 -15.39
C THR A 289 -16.28 25.91 -14.21
N CYS A 290 -16.69 27.16 -14.15
CA CYS A 290 -17.59 27.67 -13.12
C CYS A 290 -19.01 27.15 -13.35
N LEU A 291 -19.58 26.50 -12.31
CA LEU A 291 -20.94 25.99 -12.36
C LEU A 291 -22.01 27.07 -12.34
N CYS A 292 -21.67 28.30 -11.89
CA CYS A 292 -22.63 29.40 -11.76
C CYS A 292 -22.76 30.25 -13.03
N CYS A 293 -21.66 30.48 -13.76
CA CYS A 293 -21.66 31.38 -14.92
C CYS A 293 -21.05 30.75 -16.20
N GLY A 294 -20.52 29.53 -16.13
CA GLY A 294 -19.93 28.85 -17.27
C GLY A 294 -18.51 29.30 -17.64
N THR A 295 -17.96 30.34 -17.02
CA THR A 295 -16.59 30.84 -17.30
C THR A 295 -15.58 29.75 -17.05
N VAL A 296 -14.61 29.61 -17.97
CA VAL A 296 -13.52 28.64 -17.89
C VAL A 296 -12.24 29.33 -17.44
N LEU A 297 -11.68 28.88 -16.32
CA LEU A 297 -10.35 29.29 -15.84
C LEU A 297 -9.29 28.44 -16.53
N PRO A 298 -8.26 29.03 -17.13
CA PRO A 298 -7.16 28.30 -17.73
C PRO A 298 -6.24 27.68 -16.67
N PRO A 299 -5.43 26.68 -17.04
CA PRO A 299 -4.62 25.89 -16.10
C PRO A 299 -3.67 26.71 -15.24
N GLU A 300 -3.07 27.78 -15.80
CA GLU A 300 -2.16 28.68 -15.10
C GLU A 300 -2.86 29.42 -13.97
N ARG A 301 -4.09 29.88 -14.19
CA ARG A 301 -4.89 30.58 -13.17
C ARG A 301 -5.31 29.63 -12.05
N VAL A 302 -5.75 28.41 -12.42
CA VAL A 302 -6.08 27.38 -11.44
C VAL A 302 -4.87 27.05 -10.56
N ARG A 303 -3.69 26.89 -11.18
CA ARG A 303 -2.46 26.59 -10.43
C ARG A 303 -2.06 27.75 -9.54
N ALA A 304 -2.10 29.00 -10.05
CA ALA A 304 -1.76 30.18 -9.26
C ALA A 304 -2.63 30.30 -8.01
N GLN A 305 -3.96 30.13 -8.15
CA GLN A 305 -4.86 30.17 -7.00
C GLN A 305 -4.60 29.03 -6.00
N LEU A 306 -4.34 27.80 -6.49
CA LEU A 306 -4.06 26.68 -5.62
C LEU A 306 -2.70 26.80 -4.93
N ALA A 307 -1.69 27.34 -5.61
CA ALA A 307 -0.38 27.59 -5.04
C ALA A 307 -0.40 28.70 -3.97
N ALA A 308 -1.29 29.70 -4.13
CA ALA A 308 -1.47 30.76 -3.15
C ALA A 308 -2.21 30.30 -1.87
N GLN A 309 -2.91 29.16 -1.92
CA GLN A 309 -3.58 28.62 -0.75
C GLN A 309 -2.56 27.92 0.17
N ARG A 310 -2.50 28.34 1.42
CA ARG A 310 -1.68 27.67 2.44
C ARG A 310 -2.38 26.38 2.93
N GLY A 311 -1.58 25.37 3.33
CA GLY A 311 -2.09 24.13 3.89
C GLY A 311 -2.41 23.04 2.86
N GLY A 312 -1.88 23.14 1.63
CA GLY A 312 -1.97 22.07 0.63
C GLY A 312 -3.40 21.74 0.22
N ALA A 313 -3.90 20.55 0.60
CA ALA A 313 -5.25 20.07 0.26
C ALA A 313 -6.28 20.34 1.37
N ASP A 314 -5.94 21.08 2.42
CA ASP A 314 -6.78 21.24 3.59
C ASP A 314 -7.83 22.35 3.45
N VAL A 315 -8.73 22.42 4.41
CA VAL A 315 -9.73 23.49 4.54
C VAL A 315 -9.05 24.74 5.09
N VAL A 316 -9.44 25.91 4.58
CA VAL A 316 -9.03 27.19 5.13
C VAL A 316 -10.18 27.77 5.96
N PHE A 317 -9.88 28.06 7.24
CA PHE A 317 -10.82 28.66 8.18
C PHE A 317 -10.39 30.08 8.56
N ASP A 318 -11.35 30.90 8.98
CA ASP A 318 -11.10 32.16 9.66
C ASP A 318 -10.76 31.91 11.15
N SER A 319 -10.55 32.99 11.89
CA SER A 319 -10.26 32.95 13.33
C SER A 319 -11.41 32.42 14.19
N GLN A 320 -12.62 32.39 13.65
CA GLN A 320 -13.83 31.92 14.34
C GLN A 320 -14.17 30.47 14.00
N GLY A 321 -13.38 29.82 13.13
CA GLY A 321 -13.63 28.44 12.69
C GLY A 321 -14.62 28.31 11.54
N ASN A 322 -15.00 29.42 10.88
CA ASN A 322 -15.84 29.35 9.68
C ASN A 322 -14.99 29.05 8.45
N ARG A 323 -15.48 28.15 7.60
CA ARG A 323 -14.80 27.83 6.35
C ARG A 323 -14.82 28.99 5.36
N VAL A 324 -13.64 29.45 4.94
CA VAL A 324 -13.49 30.58 3.98
C VAL A 324 -12.91 30.14 2.63
N GLY A 325 -12.40 28.93 2.52
CA GLY A 325 -11.80 28.42 1.28
C GLY A 325 -11.11 27.06 1.41
N GLY A 326 -10.11 26.83 0.55
CA GLY A 326 -9.35 25.58 0.56
C GLY A 326 -10.13 24.41 -0.04
N ALA A 327 -10.26 23.32 0.72
CA ALA A 327 -11.05 22.17 0.31
C ALA A 327 -12.53 22.32 0.70
N ARG A 328 -13.42 21.80 -0.16
CA ARG A 328 -14.85 21.66 0.10
C ARG A 328 -15.23 20.20 0.18
N LEU A 329 -15.90 19.79 1.25
CA LEU A 329 -16.47 18.45 1.39
C LEU A 329 -17.70 18.35 0.49
N LEU A 330 -17.72 17.36 -0.39
CA LEU A 330 -18.84 17.14 -1.33
C LEU A 330 -19.81 16.08 -0.83
N ALA A 331 -19.29 15.00 -0.25
CA ALA A 331 -20.10 13.93 0.33
C ALA A 331 -19.29 13.15 1.37
N VAL A 332 -19.99 12.49 2.28
CA VAL A 332 -19.47 11.56 3.26
C VAL A 332 -20.01 10.17 2.99
N VAL A 333 -19.13 9.18 3.01
CA VAL A 333 -19.49 7.76 2.87
C VAL A 333 -19.57 7.15 4.25
N THR A 334 -20.69 6.50 4.57
CA THR A 334 -20.95 5.94 5.89
C THR A 334 -21.32 4.46 5.84
N LEU A 335 -21.08 3.76 6.95
CA LEU A 335 -21.59 2.43 7.23
C LEU A 335 -22.66 2.55 8.34
N LYS A 336 -23.86 2.06 8.09
CA LYS A 336 -24.92 2.02 9.09
C LYS A 336 -24.93 0.71 9.85
N PRO A 337 -25.10 0.72 11.19
CA PRO A 337 -25.24 -0.50 11.96
C PRO A 337 -26.39 -1.37 11.44
N GLY A 338 -26.14 -2.67 11.27
CA GLY A 338 -27.15 -3.63 10.82
C GLY A 338 -27.58 -3.51 9.34
N VAL A 339 -27.09 -2.51 8.58
CA VAL A 339 -27.46 -2.31 7.18
C VAL A 339 -26.24 -2.53 6.28
N GLY A 340 -26.34 -3.51 5.39
CA GLY A 340 -25.24 -3.82 4.46
C GLY A 340 -24.99 -2.74 3.42
N GLY A 341 -23.72 -2.50 3.12
CA GLY A 341 -23.28 -1.62 2.04
C GLY A 341 -22.87 -0.22 2.50
N ARG A 342 -22.48 0.61 1.52
CA ARG A 342 -22.04 1.99 1.74
C ARG A 342 -23.23 2.92 1.53
N HIS A 343 -23.41 3.87 2.43
CA HIS A 343 -24.38 4.95 2.34
C HIS A 343 -23.62 6.28 2.07
N TYR A 344 -24.36 7.26 1.55
CA TYR A 344 -23.81 8.56 1.19
C TYR A 344 -24.69 9.64 1.79
N ARG A 345 -24.06 10.62 2.45
CA ARG A 345 -24.74 11.83 2.93
C ARG A 345 -24.01 13.10 2.52
N LEU A 346 -24.70 14.21 2.53
CA LEU A 346 -24.08 15.52 2.39
C LEU A 346 -23.29 15.87 3.67
N PRO A 347 -22.33 16.79 3.58
CA PRO A 347 -21.64 17.34 4.74
C PRO A 347 -22.61 18.04 5.69
N ASN A 348 -22.31 17.95 6.97
CA ASN A 348 -22.96 18.74 8.02
C ASN A 348 -21.93 19.65 8.74
N PRO A 349 -22.36 20.57 9.60
CA PRO A 349 -21.44 21.46 10.33
C PRO A 349 -20.41 20.71 11.19
N GLN A 350 -20.79 19.59 11.78
CA GLN A 350 -19.90 18.76 12.61
C GLN A 350 -18.71 18.22 11.83
N ASP A 351 -18.88 17.91 10.54
CA ASP A 351 -17.78 17.46 9.68
C ASP A 351 -16.67 18.53 9.54
N TYR A 352 -17.04 19.81 9.41
CA TYR A 352 -16.11 20.92 9.34
C TYR A 352 -15.52 21.26 10.70
N GLN A 353 -16.31 21.18 11.77
CA GLN A 353 -15.85 21.38 13.14
C GLN A 353 -14.75 20.36 13.49
N ALA A 354 -14.93 19.08 13.14
CA ALA A 354 -13.90 18.06 13.36
C ALA A 354 -12.59 18.36 12.61
N VAL A 355 -12.66 18.95 11.42
CA VAL A 355 -11.45 19.40 10.70
C VAL A 355 -10.79 20.59 11.39
N TRP A 356 -11.58 21.56 11.87
CA TRP A 356 -11.10 22.70 12.62
C TRP A 356 -10.38 22.27 13.90
N GLN A 357 -10.99 21.39 14.69
CA GLN A 357 -10.39 20.83 15.89
C GLN A 357 -9.08 20.10 15.60
N ALA A 358 -9.04 19.33 14.51
CA ALA A 358 -7.79 18.67 14.09
C ALA A 358 -6.69 19.67 13.69
N GLN A 359 -7.03 20.83 13.10
CA GLN A 359 -6.06 21.87 12.80
C GLN A 359 -5.54 22.56 14.09
N GLN A 360 -6.41 22.74 15.11
CA GLN A 360 -5.97 23.23 16.40
C GLN A 360 -5.00 22.24 17.07
N ARG A 361 -5.40 20.95 17.13
CA ARG A 361 -4.57 19.90 17.72
C ARG A 361 -3.22 19.76 17.01
N LEU A 362 -3.21 19.86 15.69
CA LEU A 362 -1.97 19.83 14.93
C LEU A 362 -1.03 20.99 15.29
N ARG A 363 -1.57 22.20 15.49
CA ARG A 363 -0.78 23.35 15.96
C ARG A 363 -0.20 23.09 17.35
N GLU A 364 -1.00 22.59 18.30
CA GLU A 364 -0.52 22.24 19.62
C GLU A 364 0.64 21.23 19.59
N ILE A 365 0.53 20.17 18.76
CA ILE A 365 1.59 19.17 18.57
C ILE A 365 2.90 19.83 18.07
N LEU A 366 2.79 20.74 17.11
CA LEU A 366 3.96 21.45 16.56
C LEU A 366 4.54 22.44 17.58
N ASP A 367 3.69 23.17 18.31
CA ASP A 367 4.10 24.10 19.37
C ASP A 367 4.76 23.35 20.53
N GLU A 368 4.27 22.17 20.90
CA GLU A 368 4.89 21.29 21.90
C GLU A 368 6.30 20.87 21.45
N TRP A 369 6.47 20.47 20.19
CA TRP A 369 7.77 20.10 19.63
C TRP A 369 8.73 21.30 19.57
N GLU A 370 8.26 22.47 19.15
CA GLU A 370 9.07 23.70 19.14
C GLU A 370 9.51 24.12 20.55
N ARG A 371 8.59 24.13 21.52
CA ARG A 371 8.90 24.43 22.94
C ARG A 371 9.86 23.40 23.55
N GLY A 372 9.81 22.15 23.08
CA GLY A 372 10.75 21.10 23.45
C GLY A 372 12.15 21.25 22.82
N GLY A 373 12.44 22.37 22.14
CA GLY A 373 13.73 22.65 21.53
C GLY A 373 13.98 21.90 20.21
N ARG A 374 12.91 21.48 19.51
CA ARG A 374 12.96 20.77 18.22
C ARG A 374 13.83 19.52 18.28
N GLN A 375 13.77 18.78 19.36
CA GLN A 375 14.54 17.55 19.53
C GLN A 375 13.98 16.43 18.62
N GLY A 376 14.88 15.82 17.83
CA GLY A 376 14.51 14.80 16.86
C GLY A 376 13.84 15.34 15.58
N LEU A 377 13.19 14.46 14.83
CA LEU A 377 12.46 14.82 13.62
C LEU A 377 11.18 15.58 13.95
N CYS A 378 10.80 16.50 13.07
CA CYS A 378 9.49 17.15 13.16
C CYS A 378 8.38 16.08 13.14
N PRO A 379 7.38 16.15 14.05
CA PRO A 379 6.26 15.20 14.05
C PRO A 379 5.51 15.13 12.71
N VAL A 380 5.50 16.25 11.98
CA VAL A 380 4.98 16.32 10.61
C VAL A 380 6.15 16.50 9.66
N PRO A 381 6.34 15.61 8.67
CA PRO A 381 7.46 15.72 7.75
C PRO A 381 7.50 17.11 7.07
N ASP A 382 8.52 17.89 7.34
CA ASP A 382 8.74 19.25 6.82
C ASP A 382 9.83 19.29 5.73
N GLU A 383 10.39 18.15 5.37
CA GLU A 383 11.35 18.04 4.28
C GLU A 383 10.70 18.39 2.95
N PRO A 384 11.44 19.08 2.07
CA PRO A 384 10.94 19.47 0.76
C PRO A 384 10.67 18.26 -0.12
N LEU A 385 9.62 18.33 -0.92
CA LEU A 385 9.38 17.37 -1.98
C LEU A 385 10.47 17.43 -3.04
N PRO A 386 10.83 16.32 -3.70
CA PRO A 386 11.81 16.30 -4.77
C PRO A 386 11.39 17.29 -5.89
N PRO A 387 12.35 17.80 -6.71
CA PRO A 387 12.06 18.74 -7.79
C PRO A 387 10.96 18.25 -8.73
N VAL A 388 10.23 19.19 -9.33
CA VAL A 388 9.14 18.89 -10.26
C VAL A 388 9.62 17.98 -11.39
N GLY A 389 8.95 16.86 -11.57
CA GLY A 389 9.27 15.86 -12.59
C GLY A 389 10.17 14.72 -12.11
N THR A 390 10.86 14.88 -10.99
CA THR A 390 11.57 13.79 -10.33
C THR A 390 10.56 12.82 -9.75
N LEU A 391 10.76 11.52 -9.95
CA LEU A 391 9.84 10.47 -9.47
C LEU A 391 8.36 10.67 -9.87
N GLY A 392 8.09 11.47 -10.93
CA GLY A 392 6.74 11.75 -11.38
C GLY A 392 5.94 12.76 -10.54
N PHE A 393 6.51 13.36 -9.51
CA PHE A 393 5.84 14.37 -8.68
C PHE A 393 5.55 15.65 -9.46
N ARG A 394 4.30 16.12 -9.39
CA ARG A 394 3.82 17.37 -10.03
C ARG A 394 2.99 18.22 -9.09
N VAL A 395 2.84 17.81 -7.83
CA VAL A 395 1.96 18.45 -6.82
C VAL A 395 2.49 19.82 -6.37
N GLN A 396 3.80 20.07 -6.50
CA GLN A 396 4.45 21.34 -6.18
C GLN A 396 3.83 22.50 -7.00
N ARG A 397 3.39 22.23 -8.24
CA ARG A 397 2.70 23.22 -9.09
C ARG A 397 1.35 23.67 -8.53
N TYR A 398 0.86 22.98 -7.49
CA TYR A 398 -0.41 23.22 -6.83
C TYR A 398 -0.24 23.66 -5.37
N GLY A 399 0.98 24.07 -4.99
CA GLY A 399 1.29 24.63 -3.66
C GLY A 399 1.64 23.60 -2.59
N MET A 400 1.87 22.35 -2.95
CA MET A 400 2.36 21.32 -2.03
C MET A 400 3.88 21.23 -2.19
N LEU A 401 4.64 21.73 -1.23
CA LEU A 401 6.09 21.88 -1.31
C LEU A 401 6.85 20.90 -0.41
N GLN A 402 6.21 20.43 0.64
CA GLN A 402 6.77 19.52 1.64
C GLN A 402 5.97 18.23 1.70
N TRP A 403 6.58 17.16 2.24
CA TRP A 403 5.89 15.89 2.42
C TRP A 403 4.62 16.01 3.27
N GLY A 404 4.67 16.84 4.32
CA GLY A 404 3.51 17.11 5.15
C GLY A 404 2.33 17.73 4.40
N ASP A 405 2.56 18.47 3.30
CA ASP A 405 1.48 19.10 2.52
C ASP A 405 0.58 18.08 1.76
N LEU A 406 1.05 16.85 1.62
CA LEU A 406 0.28 15.79 0.99
C LEU A 406 -0.89 15.28 1.85
N PHE A 407 -0.90 15.62 3.14
CA PHE A 407 -1.87 15.14 4.11
C PHE A 407 -2.72 16.28 4.66
N THR A 408 -3.99 16.02 4.91
CA THR A 408 -4.86 16.95 5.64
C THR A 408 -4.52 16.95 7.14
N ALA A 409 -4.94 17.99 7.88
CA ALA A 409 -4.68 18.10 9.32
C ALA A 409 -5.18 16.86 10.08
N ARG A 410 -6.38 16.35 9.78
CA ARG A 410 -6.90 15.11 10.40
C ARG A 410 -6.02 13.90 10.14
N GLN A 411 -5.50 13.75 8.92
CA GLN A 411 -4.59 12.65 8.58
C GLN A 411 -3.25 12.79 9.33
N LYS A 412 -2.71 14.01 9.41
CA LYS A 412 -1.48 14.30 10.18
C LYS A 412 -1.65 13.94 11.65
N VAL A 413 -2.72 14.42 12.30
CA VAL A 413 -3.01 14.10 13.71
C VAL A 413 -3.15 12.59 13.91
N ALA A 414 -3.87 11.90 13.02
CA ALA A 414 -4.03 10.45 13.13
C ALA A 414 -2.70 9.69 13.00
N LEU A 415 -1.88 10.04 12.00
CA LEU A 415 -0.58 9.40 11.79
C LEU A 415 0.40 9.67 12.94
N VAL A 416 0.48 10.93 13.40
CA VAL A 416 1.35 11.30 14.55
C VAL A 416 0.90 10.58 15.83
N THR A 417 -0.39 10.50 16.08
CA THR A 417 -0.94 9.76 17.22
C THR A 417 -0.56 8.28 17.14
N LEU A 418 -0.71 7.63 16.00
CA LEU A 418 -0.35 6.22 15.83
C LEU A 418 1.16 5.99 16.02
N VAL A 419 2.02 6.86 15.47
CA VAL A 419 3.48 6.78 15.65
C VAL A 419 3.85 6.94 17.11
N ARG A 420 3.29 7.92 17.81
CA ARG A 420 3.52 8.13 19.25
C ARG A 420 3.10 6.90 20.07
N LEU A 421 1.91 6.35 19.82
CA LEU A 421 1.41 5.17 20.53
C LEU A 421 2.30 3.94 20.29
N LEU A 422 2.85 3.77 19.09
CA LEU A 422 3.82 2.72 18.80
C LEU A 422 5.12 2.91 19.62
N GLN A 423 5.67 4.13 19.62
CA GLN A 423 6.90 4.46 20.34
C GLN A 423 6.74 4.29 21.87
N ASP A 424 5.62 4.76 22.43
CA ASP A 424 5.33 4.65 23.87
C ASP A 424 5.20 3.18 24.30
N ARG A 425 4.63 2.33 23.44
CA ARG A 425 4.53 0.90 23.69
C ARG A 425 5.88 0.21 23.63
N GLY A 426 6.73 0.55 22.65
CA GLY A 426 8.09 0.03 22.56
C GLY A 426 8.91 0.25 23.84
N LYS A 427 8.69 1.38 24.55
CA LYS A 427 9.34 1.69 25.83
C LYS A 427 8.76 0.94 27.04
N LYS A 428 7.49 0.57 26.98
CA LYS A 428 6.72 0.03 28.15
C LYS A 428 6.79 -1.49 28.29
N TYR A 429 7.07 -2.20 27.20
CA TYR A 429 7.16 -3.66 27.24
C TYR A 429 8.62 -4.09 27.44
N HIS A 430 8.88 -4.77 28.59
CA HIS A 430 10.10 -5.57 28.81
C HIS A 430 10.02 -6.89 28.02
N LEU A 431 9.64 -6.82 26.75
CA LEU A 431 9.90 -7.92 25.82
C LEU A 431 11.42 -8.08 25.69
N PRO A 432 11.95 -9.29 25.41
CA PRO A 432 13.35 -9.42 25.03
C PRO A 432 13.66 -8.29 24.04
N GLU A 433 14.73 -7.53 24.28
CA GLU A 433 15.00 -6.24 23.59
C GLU A 433 14.87 -6.35 22.08
N ALA A 434 15.25 -7.51 21.54
CA ALA A 434 15.10 -7.83 20.12
C ALA A 434 13.63 -7.93 19.68
N MET A 435 12.75 -8.55 20.47
CA MET A 435 11.32 -8.70 20.14
C MET A 435 10.56 -7.38 20.28
N SER A 436 10.95 -6.55 21.25
CA SER A 436 10.42 -5.19 21.42
C SER A 436 10.78 -4.30 20.23
N ARG A 437 12.01 -4.39 19.73
CA ARG A 437 12.45 -3.68 18.51
C ARG A 437 11.66 -4.12 17.30
N THR A 438 11.42 -5.41 17.12
CA THR A 438 10.66 -5.96 15.98
C THR A 438 9.20 -5.47 15.98
N ILE A 439 8.58 -5.31 17.16
CA ILE A 439 7.19 -4.84 17.27
C ILE A 439 7.09 -3.31 17.06
N ALA A 440 8.14 -2.57 17.39
CA ALA A 440 8.21 -1.12 17.21
C ALA A 440 8.60 -0.68 15.78
N MET A 441 9.13 -1.58 14.99
CA MET A 441 9.46 -1.42 13.58
C MET A 441 8.26 -1.69 12.68
#